data_f5ad5e3c481a992255c46f09490a318d
#
_entry.id   f5ad5e3c481a992255c46f09490a318d
#
_cell.length_a   1.000
_cell.length_b   1.000
_cell.length_c   1.000
_cell.angle_alpha   90.00
_cell.angle_beta   90.00
_cell.angle_gamma   90.00
#
_symmetry.space_group_name_H-M   'P 1'
#
loop_
_entity.id
_entity.type
_entity.pdbx_description
1 polymer ?
#
loop_
_entity_poly.entity_id
_entity_poly.type
_entity_poly.pdbx_seq_one_letter_code
_entity_poly.pdbx_strand_id
1 'polypeptide(L)'
;MLIEYGVWGSRLVLAGAFGLSTWGKLADGPATRKALLDFGIGIRWVPAVAIGLPAAEGLVAAGLLLPWTAAGAGAASMLLLAGFTAVIARLLLRGEHPSCSCFGAASSAPIGPATLVRNGLLLALAGLVTVGALRYPLIPADLPVEVGVGLALIVALAVVLIWTLGQLRALRRRVDEQALSTLGAEGLPVGAVAPEFELLAAEGGRIDLVSLLAPGKAVLLVFVHPGCEMCAALARELPRWQARVRESLTIVLVGNGDLAEHTAWGRAQEVGDIPVLVQQGNEAALRYRVRGTPSAVLIGADGRVAGAVARGAIAVRELITTAKTEARRRSSGRDELASGTRR
;
A
#
# COMPACT_ATOMS: atom_id res chain seq x y z
N MET A 1 39.12 11.87 -13.26
CA MET A 1 38.09 11.67 -14.32
C MET A 1 36.91 10.81 -13.86
N LEU A 2 37.05 9.49 -13.63
CA LEU A 2 35.85 8.67 -13.21
C LEU A 2 35.16 9.19 -11.94
N ILE A 3 35.91 9.61 -10.93
CA ILE A 3 35.35 10.14 -9.67
C ILE A 3 34.62 11.45 -9.90
N GLU A 4 35.14 12.33 -10.73
CA GLU A 4 34.51 13.63 -11.09
C GLU A 4 33.18 13.41 -11.80
N TYR A 5 33.12 12.49 -12.77
CA TYR A 5 31.87 12.10 -13.42
C TYR A 5 30.88 11.48 -12.43
N GLY A 6 31.38 10.68 -11.48
CA GLY A 6 30.57 10.10 -10.40
C GLY A 6 29.96 11.17 -9.49
N VAL A 7 30.75 12.16 -9.07
CA VAL A 7 30.27 13.30 -8.27
C VAL A 7 29.21 14.09 -9.03
N TRP A 8 29.47 14.41 -10.30
CA TRP A 8 28.55 15.17 -11.10
C TRP A 8 27.23 14.40 -11.38
N GLY A 9 27.31 13.11 -11.73
CA GLY A 9 26.16 12.24 -11.88
C GLY A 9 25.33 12.15 -10.59
N SER A 10 25.99 12.02 -9.44
CA SER A 10 25.33 12.00 -8.13
C SER A 10 24.59 13.30 -7.81
N ARG A 11 25.14 14.46 -8.21
CA ARG A 11 24.49 15.77 -8.10
C ARG A 11 23.19 15.82 -8.89
N LEU A 12 23.21 15.33 -10.16
CA LEU A 12 22.01 15.27 -10.99
C LEU A 12 20.95 14.34 -10.41
N VAL A 13 21.32 13.17 -9.93
CA VAL A 13 20.39 12.23 -9.29
C VAL A 13 19.73 12.83 -8.06
N LEU A 14 20.50 13.47 -7.18
CA LEU A 14 19.97 14.12 -5.98
C LEU A 14 19.10 15.32 -6.35
N ALA A 15 19.52 16.15 -7.30
CA ALA A 15 18.72 17.29 -7.77
C ALA A 15 17.38 16.81 -8.35
N GLY A 16 17.37 15.74 -9.13
CA GLY A 16 16.15 15.11 -9.63
C GLY A 16 15.25 14.56 -8.52
N ALA A 17 15.82 13.89 -7.53
CA ALA A 17 15.08 13.35 -6.39
C ALA A 17 14.42 14.46 -5.54
N PHE A 18 15.17 15.50 -5.19
CA PHE A 18 14.63 16.63 -4.43
C PHE A 18 13.64 17.47 -5.25
N GLY A 19 13.90 17.66 -6.54
CA GLY A 19 12.97 18.35 -7.45
C GLY A 19 11.63 17.62 -7.58
N LEU A 20 11.66 16.29 -7.72
CA LEU A 20 10.47 15.46 -7.77
C LEU A 20 9.71 15.48 -6.42
N SER A 21 10.45 15.47 -5.30
CA SER A 21 9.89 15.59 -3.96
C SER A 21 9.17 16.92 -3.76
N THR A 22 9.82 18.02 -4.14
CA THR A 22 9.26 19.40 -4.11
C THR A 22 7.97 19.46 -4.93
N TRP A 23 8.04 19.02 -6.18
CA TRP A 23 6.89 19.05 -7.09
C TRP A 23 5.71 18.25 -6.52
N GLY A 24 5.98 17.02 -6.03
CA GLY A 24 4.95 16.16 -5.47
C GLY A 24 4.22 16.76 -4.28
N LYS A 25 4.95 17.47 -3.40
CA LYS A 25 4.37 18.14 -2.23
C LYS A 25 3.58 19.41 -2.60
N LEU A 26 4.03 20.13 -3.61
CA LEU A 26 3.33 21.34 -4.11
C LEU A 26 2.06 20.97 -4.90
N ALA A 27 2.10 19.86 -5.65
CA ALA A 27 0.98 19.41 -6.47
C ALA A 27 -0.21 18.90 -5.62
N ASP A 28 0.05 18.37 -4.42
CA ASP A 28 -0.99 17.86 -3.51
C ASP A 28 -0.77 18.39 -2.08
N GLY A 29 -1.13 19.65 -1.89
CA GLY A 29 -1.02 20.32 -0.60
C GLY A 29 -1.86 19.70 0.52
N PRO A 30 -3.10 19.25 0.27
CA PRO A 30 -3.91 18.56 1.27
C PRO A 30 -3.27 17.24 1.75
N ALA A 31 -2.78 16.40 0.84
CA ALA A 31 -2.10 15.15 1.20
C ALA A 31 -0.79 15.41 1.95
N THR A 32 -0.04 16.45 1.56
CA THR A 32 1.16 16.89 2.26
C THR A 32 0.87 17.29 3.71
N ARG A 33 -0.19 18.08 3.96
CA ARG A 33 -0.59 18.46 5.32
C ARG A 33 -1.01 17.28 6.16
N LYS A 34 -1.77 16.34 5.59
CA LYS A 34 -2.14 15.10 6.26
C LYS A 34 -0.90 14.29 6.63
N ALA A 35 0.02 14.09 5.69
CA ALA A 35 1.26 13.36 5.97
C ALA A 35 2.07 13.98 7.10
N LEU A 36 2.17 15.33 7.16
CA LEU A 36 2.87 16.02 8.25
C LEU A 36 2.23 15.76 9.62
N LEU A 37 0.90 15.68 9.69
CA LEU A 37 0.18 15.29 10.92
C LEU A 37 0.47 13.83 11.28
N ASP A 38 0.42 12.92 10.33
CA ASP A 38 0.71 11.50 10.51
C ASP A 38 2.17 11.25 10.96
N PHE A 39 3.09 12.14 10.57
CA PHE A 39 4.49 12.17 11.06
C PHE A 39 4.65 12.85 12.42
N GLY A 40 3.56 13.27 13.07
CA GLY A 40 3.56 13.81 14.43
C GLY A 40 3.93 15.30 14.53
N ILE A 41 3.86 16.06 13.43
CA ILE A 41 4.05 17.50 13.45
C ILE A 41 2.83 18.16 14.05
N GLY A 42 3.03 18.95 15.11
CA GLY A 42 1.94 19.66 15.77
C GLY A 42 1.17 20.58 14.81
N ILE A 43 -0.15 20.59 14.91
CA ILE A 43 -1.08 21.25 13.99
C ILE A 43 -0.73 22.73 13.71
N ARG A 44 -0.19 23.44 14.70
CA ARG A 44 0.24 24.84 14.58
C ARG A 44 1.42 25.04 13.63
N TRP A 45 2.27 24.02 13.46
CA TRP A 45 3.46 24.07 12.62
C TRP A 45 3.21 23.52 11.22
N VAL A 46 2.11 22.79 11.01
CA VAL A 46 1.78 22.19 9.70
C VAL A 46 1.76 23.19 8.55
N PRO A 47 1.15 24.39 8.67
CA PRO A 47 1.15 25.35 7.55
C PRO A 47 2.56 25.83 7.18
N ALA A 48 3.39 26.13 8.18
CA ALA A 48 4.76 26.60 7.97
C ALA A 48 5.64 25.50 7.36
N VAL A 49 5.55 24.26 7.85
CA VAL A 49 6.34 23.13 7.35
C VAL A 49 5.85 22.69 5.97
N ALA A 50 4.54 22.77 5.68
CA ALA A 50 3.99 22.40 4.38
C ALA A 50 4.48 23.31 3.23
N ILE A 51 4.90 24.52 3.53
CA ILE A 51 5.50 25.45 2.56
C ILE A 51 7.03 25.44 2.67
N GLY A 52 7.57 25.49 3.88
CA GLY A 52 9.00 25.60 4.12
C GLY A 52 9.78 24.36 3.68
N LEU A 53 9.22 23.17 3.87
CA LEU A 53 9.88 21.94 3.48
C LEU A 53 10.04 21.80 1.96
N PRO A 54 9.00 21.93 1.11
CA PRO A 54 9.18 21.95 -0.33
C PRO A 54 10.09 23.07 -0.82
N ALA A 55 10.03 24.27 -0.21
CA ALA A 55 10.92 25.36 -0.56
C ALA A 55 12.39 25.01 -0.27
N ALA A 56 12.69 24.42 0.89
CA ALA A 56 14.04 23.98 1.23
C ALA A 56 14.53 22.86 0.26
N GLU A 57 13.68 21.89 -0.05
CA GLU A 57 13.99 20.83 -1.03
C GLU A 57 14.28 21.41 -2.42
N GLY A 58 13.48 22.38 -2.88
CA GLY A 58 13.67 23.03 -4.16
C GLY A 58 14.96 23.85 -4.22
N LEU A 59 15.29 24.58 -3.14
CA LEU A 59 16.55 25.31 -3.02
C LEU A 59 17.76 24.35 -3.03
N VAL A 60 17.67 23.24 -2.35
CA VAL A 60 18.71 22.20 -2.38
C VAL A 60 18.85 21.61 -3.78
N ALA A 61 17.74 21.29 -4.47
CA ALA A 61 17.78 20.79 -5.84
C ALA A 61 18.47 21.79 -6.79
N ALA A 62 18.12 23.07 -6.72
CA ALA A 62 18.75 24.12 -7.51
C ALA A 62 20.24 24.30 -7.14
N GLY A 63 20.56 24.29 -5.85
CA GLY A 63 21.94 24.45 -5.36
C GLY A 63 22.86 23.29 -5.76
N LEU A 64 22.34 22.08 -5.92
CA LEU A 64 23.11 20.94 -6.42
C LEU A 64 23.52 21.08 -7.89
N LEU A 65 22.74 21.82 -8.68
CA LEU A 65 23.03 22.07 -10.10
C LEU A 65 24.12 23.12 -10.30
N LEU A 66 24.25 24.08 -9.37
CA LEU A 66 25.21 25.16 -9.48
C LEU A 66 26.59 24.73 -8.91
N PRO A 67 27.69 24.92 -9.64
CA PRO A 67 29.02 24.44 -9.21
C PRO A 67 29.46 24.97 -7.84
N TRP A 68 29.27 26.28 -7.62
CA TRP A 68 29.74 26.99 -6.41
C TRP A 68 28.89 26.72 -5.15
N THR A 69 27.67 26.24 -5.29
CA THR A 69 26.79 25.90 -4.17
C THR A 69 26.71 24.41 -3.88
N ALA A 70 27.29 23.57 -4.75
CA ALA A 70 27.12 22.11 -4.72
C ALA A 70 27.59 21.47 -3.40
N ALA A 71 28.67 21.91 -2.79
CA ALA A 71 29.14 21.39 -1.50
C ALA A 71 28.16 21.74 -0.37
N GLY A 72 27.70 22.99 -0.30
CA GLY A 72 26.70 23.44 0.68
C GLY A 72 25.34 22.75 0.48
N ALA A 73 24.90 22.62 -0.77
CA ALA A 73 23.66 21.90 -1.12
C ALA A 73 23.76 20.39 -0.82
N GLY A 74 24.94 19.78 -1.02
CA GLY A 74 25.22 18.42 -0.61
C GLY A 74 25.08 18.22 0.91
N ALA A 75 25.68 19.11 1.70
CA ALA A 75 25.55 19.09 3.16
C ALA A 75 24.09 19.29 3.62
N ALA A 76 23.37 20.23 2.99
CA ALA A 76 21.95 20.45 3.26
C ALA A 76 21.10 19.20 2.89
N SER A 77 21.44 18.53 1.78
CA SER A 77 20.83 17.26 1.39
C SER A 77 21.00 16.17 2.47
N MET A 78 22.23 16.07 3.01
CA MET A 78 22.51 15.12 4.10
C MET A 78 21.66 15.41 5.33
N LEU A 79 21.56 16.67 5.74
CA LEU A 79 20.77 17.06 6.92
C LEU A 79 19.29 16.74 6.73
N LEU A 80 18.71 17.07 5.57
CA LEU A 80 17.31 16.78 5.27
C LEU A 80 17.04 15.28 5.22
N LEU A 81 17.87 14.51 4.51
CA LEU A 81 17.73 13.06 4.40
C LEU A 81 17.95 12.35 5.75
N ALA A 82 18.92 12.82 6.56
CA ALA A 82 19.13 12.27 7.90
C ALA A 82 17.93 12.54 8.80
N GLY A 83 17.37 13.76 8.77
CA GLY A 83 16.16 14.12 9.49
C GLY A 83 14.96 13.24 9.10
N PHE A 84 14.71 13.07 7.80
CA PHE A 84 13.65 12.17 7.30
C PHE A 84 13.88 10.72 7.72
N THR A 85 15.11 10.25 7.58
CA THR A 85 15.45 8.87 7.94
C THR A 85 15.26 8.62 9.43
N ALA A 86 15.65 9.57 10.28
CA ALA A 86 15.47 9.48 11.72
C ALA A 86 13.98 9.43 12.12
N VAL A 87 13.14 10.27 11.50
CA VAL A 87 11.70 10.25 11.74
C VAL A 87 11.08 8.93 11.27
N ILE A 88 11.42 8.45 10.07
CA ILE A 88 10.94 7.18 9.53
C ILE A 88 11.39 6.02 10.43
N ALA A 89 12.65 5.97 10.83
CA ALA A 89 13.16 4.93 11.73
C ALA A 89 12.41 4.94 13.08
N ARG A 90 12.16 6.13 13.65
CA ARG A 90 11.40 6.27 14.90
C ARG A 90 9.96 5.73 14.77
N LEU A 91 9.27 6.01 13.67
CA LEU A 91 7.92 5.50 13.43
C LEU A 91 7.91 3.98 13.27
N LEU A 92 8.86 3.43 12.50
CA LEU A 92 9.00 1.99 12.33
C LEU A 92 9.29 1.26 13.65
N LEU A 93 10.14 1.85 14.51
CA LEU A 93 10.42 1.31 15.86
C LEU A 93 9.19 1.32 16.77
N ARG A 94 8.20 2.18 16.50
CA ARG A 94 6.91 2.22 17.19
C ARG A 94 5.87 1.30 16.58
N GLY A 95 6.20 0.60 15.47
CA GLY A 95 5.26 -0.22 14.73
C GLY A 95 4.23 0.58 13.92
N GLU A 96 4.48 1.88 13.72
CA GLU A 96 3.61 2.74 12.93
C GLU A 96 4.08 2.75 11.47
N HIS A 97 3.16 2.51 10.53
CA HIS A 97 3.43 2.45 9.10
C HIS A 97 2.57 3.46 8.31
N PRO A 98 2.69 4.77 8.57
CA PRO A 98 1.92 5.76 7.82
C PRO A 98 2.31 5.74 6.34
N SER A 99 1.40 6.17 5.47
CA SER A 99 1.69 6.32 4.05
C SER A 99 2.73 7.43 3.83
N CYS A 100 3.83 7.09 3.14
CA CYS A 100 4.86 8.06 2.82
C CYS A 100 4.50 8.82 1.55
N SER A 101 4.15 10.10 1.67
CA SER A 101 3.96 11.02 0.54
C SER A 101 5.23 11.81 0.20
N CYS A 102 6.44 11.28 0.52
CA CYS A 102 7.71 11.97 0.30
C CYS A 102 7.93 12.38 -1.17
N PHE A 103 7.35 11.65 -2.11
CA PHE A 103 7.39 11.95 -3.55
C PHE A 103 5.97 12.20 -4.13
N GLY A 104 5.06 12.75 -3.32
CA GLY A 104 3.68 13.06 -3.71
C GLY A 104 2.84 11.81 -3.98
N ALA A 105 1.83 11.95 -4.85
CA ALA A 105 0.92 10.86 -5.23
C ALA A 105 1.61 9.64 -5.87
N ALA A 106 2.86 9.78 -6.33
CA ALA A 106 3.65 8.70 -6.91
C ALA A 106 4.11 7.63 -5.88
N SER A 107 4.07 7.94 -4.58
CA SER A 107 4.54 7.05 -3.51
C SER A 107 3.56 7.06 -2.34
N SER A 108 2.43 6.38 -2.49
CA SER A 108 1.44 6.17 -1.42
C SER A 108 1.64 4.86 -0.65
N ALA A 109 2.76 4.17 -0.86
CA ALA A 109 3.09 2.96 -0.12
C ALA A 109 3.40 3.28 1.36
N PRO A 110 3.00 2.43 2.30
CA PRO A 110 3.36 2.57 3.71
C PRO A 110 4.88 2.56 3.88
N ILE A 111 5.38 3.30 4.88
CA ILE A 111 6.81 3.28 5.19
C ILE A 111 7.24 1.88 5.63
N GLY A 112 8.41 1.45 5.13
CA GLY A 112 8.95 0.13 5.40
C GLY A 112 10.48 0.09 5.29
N PRO A 113 11.10 -1.09 5.47
CA PRO A 113 12.56 -1.26 5.37
C PRO A 113 13.14 -0.77 4.04
N ALA A 114 12.42 -0.97 2.93
CA ALA A 114 12.82 -0.49 1.61
C ALA A 114 12.98 1.04 1.55
N THR A 115 12.16 1.78 2.32
CA THR A 115 12.28 3.24 2.44
C THR A 115 13.57 3.65 3.12
N LEU A 116 13.99 2.92 4.17
CA LEU A 116 15.27 3.16 4.85
C LEU A 116 16.46 2.86 3.95
N VAL A 117 16.43 1.75 3.20
CA VAL A 117 17.50 1.39 2.24
C VAL A 117 17.63 2.48 1.17
N ARG A 118 16.52 2.91 0.57
CA ARG A 118 16.51 4.00 -0.42
C ARG A 118 17.10 5.29 0.16
N ASN A 119 16.67 5.70 1.34
CA ASN A 119 17.18 6.92 1.99
C ASN A 119 18.66 6.78 2.36
N GLY A 120 19.11 5.60 2.77
CA GLY A 120 20.53 5.29 3.02
C GLY A 120 21.38 5.46 1.77
N LEU A 121 20.92 4.98 0.62
CA LEU A 121 21.59 5.18 -0.66
C LEU A 121 21.66 6.67 -1.05
N LEU A 122 20.57 7.42 -0.87
CA LEU A 122 20.56 8.86 -1.13
C LEU A 122 21.50 9.62 -0.17
N LEU A 123 21.57 9.21 1.11
CA LEU A 123 22.54 9.75 2.08
C LEU A 123 23.98 9.49 1.66
N ALA A 124 24.30 8.29 1.18
CA ALA A 124 25.64 7.96 0.68
C ALA A 124 25.99 8.84 -0.54
N LEU A 125 25.06 9.01 -1.49
CA LEU A 125 25.24 9.93 -2.62
C LEU A 125 25.42 11.39 -2.17
N ALA A 126 24.67 11.86 -1.17
CA ALA A 126 24.80 13.20 -0.63
C ALA A 126 26.18 13.40 0.05
N GLY A 127 26.68 12.40 0.76
CA GLY A 127 28.04 12.39 1.31
C GLY A 127 29.10 12.46 0.22
N LEU A 128 28.96 11.65 -0.84
CA LEU A 128 29.85 11.67 -2.00
C LEU A 128 29.86 13.06 -2.68
N VAL A 129 28.69 13.68 -2.86
CA VAL A 129 28.57 15.02 -3.43
C VAL A 129 29.22 16.06 -2.52
N THR A 130 28.99 16.00 -1.21
CA THR A 130 29.55 16.97 -0.26
C THR A 130 31.08 16.95 -0.29
N VAL A 131 31.67 15.76 -0.14
CA VAL A 131 33.14 15.59 -0.14
C VAL A 131 33.73 15.82 -1.54
N GLY A 132 33.05 15.30 -2.56
CA GLY A 132 33.49 15.40 -3.94
C GLY A 132 33.46 16.84 -4.47
N ALA A 133 32.41 17.62 -4.16
CA ALA A 133 32.29 19.00 -4.58
C ALA A 133 33.31 19.95 -3.91
N LEU A 134 33.84 19.58 -2.74
CA LEU A 134 34.95 20.32 -2.13
C LEU A 134 36.28 20.12 -2.88
N ARG A 135 36.49 18.94 -3.50
CA ARG A 135 37.68 18.62 -4.26
C ARG A 135 37.55 18.93 -5.75
N TYR A 136 36.36 18.80 -6.28
CA TYR A 136 36.01 18.94 -7.70
C TYR A 136 34.79 19.88 -7.84
N PRO A 137 34.95 21.19 -7.56
CA PRO A 137 33.81 22.12 -7.52
C PRO A 137 33.24 22.40 -8.90
N LEU A 138 34.04 22.30 -9.96
CA LEU A 138 33.63 22.59 -11.32
C LEU A 138 33.08 21.33 -12.03
N ILE A 139 32.33 21.56 -13.09
CA ILE A 139 31.99 20.53 -14.05
C ILE A 139 33.30 20.06 -14.70
N PRO A 140 33.51 18.73 -14.88
CA PRO A 140 34.74 18.23 -15.53
C PRO A 140 34.98 18.95 -16.85
N ALA A 141 36.16 19.60 -16.97
CA ALA A 141 36.49 20.38 -18.16
C ALA A 141 36.56 19.54 -19.43
N ASP A 142 36.89 18.26 -19.27
CA ASP A 142 37.02 17.28 -20.36
C ASP A 142 35.70 16.52 -20.63
N LEU A 143 34.59 16.91 -19.96
CA LEU A 143 33.30 16.27 -20.24
C LEU A 143 32.81 16.73 -21.64
N PRO A 144 32.72 15.84 -22.62
CA PRO A 144 32.11 16.20 -23.90
C PRO A 144 30.71 16.73 -23.64
N VAL A 145 30.37 17.87 -24.21
CA VAL A 145 29.05 18.50 -24.01
C VAL A 145 27.93 17.50 -24.31
N GLU A 146 28.12 16.67 -25.31
CA GLU A 146 27.20 15.60 -25.72
C GLU A 146 26.91 14.60 -24.58
N VAL A 147 27.95 14.18 -23.83
CA VAL A 147 27.80 13.26 -22.70
C VAL A 147 27.11 13.96 -21.53
N GLY A 148 27.44 15.20 -21.25
CA GLY A 148 26.81 16.02 -20.23
C GLY A 148 25.31 16.23 -20.49
N VAL A 149 24.99 16.63 -21.70
CA VAL A 149 23.58 16.80 -22.16
C VAL A 149 22.86 15.46 -22.16
N GLY A 150 23.49 14.38 -22.65
CA GLY A 150 22.92 13.05 -22.65
C GLY A 150 22.54 12.58 -21.24
N LEU A 151 23.44 12.75 -20.26
CA LEU A 151 23.17 12.37 -18.87
C LEU A 151 22.07 13.22 -18.23
N ALA A 152 22.04 14.53 -18.50
CA ALA A 152 20.97 15.42 -18.02
C ALA A 152 19.61 15.00 -18.62
N LEU A 153 19.56 14.68 -19.90
CA LEU A 153 18.36 14.17 -20.58
C LEU A 153 17.88 12.85 -20.01
N ILE A 154 18.79 11.91 -19.73
CA ILE A 154 18.43 10.61 -19.11
C ILE A 154 17.82 10.82 -17.72
N VAL A 155 18.40 11.70 -16.88
CA VAL A 155 17.85 12.02 -15.57
C VAL A 155 16.48 12.69 -15.69
N ALA A 156 16.34 13.68 -16.58
CA ALA A 156 15.07 14.33 -16.84
C ALA A 156 14.00 13.35 -17.32
N LEU A 157 14.35 12.45 -18.25
CA LEU A 157 13.45 11.41 -18.76
C LEU A 157 13.04 10.43 -17.65
N ALA A 158 13.99 10.02 -16.78
CA ALA A 158 13.70 9.15 -15.64
C ALA A 158 12.74 9.83 -14.65
N VAL A 159 12.94 11.11 -14.34
CA VAL A 159 12.03 11.91 -13.49
C VAL A 159 10.62 11.96 -14.09
N VAL A 160 10.51 12.30 -15.39
CA VAL A 160 9.23 12.33 -16.10
C VAL A 160 8.55 10.96 -16.11
N LEU A 161 9.32 9.89 -16.36
CA LEU A 161 8.79 8.52 -16.35
C LEU A 161 8.25 8.12 -14.98
N ILE A 162 9.01 8.38 -13.90
CA ILE A 162 8.56 8.08 -12.53
C ILE A 162 7.29 8.88 -12.20
N TRP A 163 7.24 10.15 -12.58
CA TRP A 163 6.08 10.99 -12.39
C TRP A 163 4.85 10.49 -13.15
N THR A 164 4.99 10.16 -14.44
CA THR A 164 3.88 9.66 -15.26
C THR A 164 3.37 8.30 -14.79
N LEU A 165 4.26 7.38 -14.38
CA LEU A 165 3.87 6.11 -13.77
C LEU A 165 3.10 6.33 -12.46
N GLY A 166 3.51 7.31 -11.65
CA GLY A 166 2.79 7.72 -10.44
C GLY A 166 1.38 8.22 -10.75
N GLN A 167 1.24 9.11 -11.75
CA GLN A 167 -0.06 9.62 -12.19
C GLN A 167 -0.97 8.50 -12.72
N LEU A 168 -0.43 7.59 -13.53
CA LEU A 168 -1.19 6.44 -14.03
C LEU A 168 -1.71 5.55 -12.90
N ARG A 169 -0.88 5.27 -11.89
CA ARG A 169 -1.31 4.51 -10.70
C ARG A 169 -2.39 5.24 -9.91
N ALA A 170 -2.25 6.55 -9.71
CA ALA A 170 -3.25 7.36 -9.03
C ALA A 170 -4.57 7.40 -9.81
N LEU A 171 -4.50 7.53 -11.14
CA LEU A 171 -5.68 7.53 -12.00
C LEU A 171 -6.40 6.17 -11.98
N ARG A 172 -5.66 5.06 -12.06
CA ARG A 172 -6.24 3.72 -11.91
C ARG A 172 -6.98 3.56 -10.59
N ARG A 173 -6.39 3.98 -9.47
CA ARG A 173 -7.07 3.94 -8.16
C ARG A 173 -8.37 4.74 -8.17
N ARG A 174 -8.38 5.96 -8.74
CA ARG A 174 -9.60 6.78 -8.84
C ARG A 174 -10.67 6.12 -9.71
N VAL A 175 -10.27 5.50 -10.83
CA VAL A 175 -11.20 4.77 -11.70
C VAL A 175 -11.80 3.57 -10.96
N ASP A 176 -10.98 2.81 -10.23
CA ASP A 176 -11.44 1.67 -9.43
C ASP A 176 -12.41 2.12 -8.31
N GLU A 177 -12.12 3.21 -7.61
CA GLU A 177 -12.99 3.80 -6.59
C GLU A 177 -14.31 4.29 -7.20
N GLN A 178 -14.26 4.95 -8.37
CA GLN A 178 -15.47 5.39 -9.09
C GLN A 178 -16.30 4.20 -9.58
N ALA A 179 -15.66 3.16 -10.13
CA ALA A 179 -16.34 1.95 -10.56
C ALA A 179 -17.10 1.29 -9.38
N LEU A 180 -16.50 1.23 -8.19
CA LEU A 180 -17.17 0.75 -6.99
C LEU A 180 -18.31 1.66 -6.54
N SER A 181 -18.19 2.97 -6.70
CA SER A 181 -19.23 3.93 -6.30
C SER A 181 -20.45 3.94 -7.24
N THR A 182 -20.27 3.59 -8.51
CA THR A 182 -21.34 3.51 -9.52
C THR A 182 -22.15 2.21 -9.48
N LEU A 183 -21.69 1.19 -8.73
CA LEU A 183 -22.46 -0.01 -8.48
C LEU A 183 -23.79 0.35 -7.80
N GLY A 184 -24.90 -0.24 -8.23
CA GLY A 184 -26.24 -0.06 -7.63
C GLY A 184 -26.27 -0.38 -6.12
N ALA A 185 -27.26 -1.09 -5.62
CA ALA A 185 -27.29 -1.53 -4.22
C ALA A 185 -26.02 -2.32 -3.84
N GLU A 186 -25.48 -2.07 -2.64
CA GLU A 186 -24.31 -2.79 -2.13
C GLU A 186 -24.66 -4.27 -1.90
N GLY A 187 -23.79 -5.15 -2.34
CA GLY A 187 -23.99 -6.59 -2.25
C GLY A 187 -24.86 -7.18 -3.35
N LEU A 188 -24.80 -8.48 -3.45
CA LEU A 188 -25.68 -9.28 -4.28
C LEU A 188 -26.91 -9.69 -3.48
N PRO A 189 -28.07 -9.91 -4.13
CA PRO A 189 -29.26 -10.45 -3.45
C PRO A 189 -28.95 -11.79 -2.79
N VAL A 190 -29.54 -12.02 -1.62
CA VAL A 190 -29.49 -13.34 -0.95
C VAL A 190 -30.11 -14.39 -1.87
N GLY A 191 -29.46 -15.53 -2.02
CA GLY A 191 -29.85 -16.60 -2.95
C GLY A 191 -29.28 -16.46 -4.36
N ALA A 192 -28.67 -15.32 -4.73
CA ALA A 192 -27.98 -15.16 -6.01
C ALA A 192 -26.81 -16.16 -6.11
N VAL A 193 -26.54 -16.63 -7.34
CA VAL A 193 -25.35 -17.44 -7.60
C VAL A 193 -24.10 -16.59 -7.33
N ALA A 194 -23.19 -17.11 -6.53
CA ALA A 194 -21.94 -16.43 -6.22
C ALA A 194 -21.06 -16.35 -7.47
N PRO A 195 -20.59 -15.14 -7.88
CA PRO A 195 -19.71 -14.98 -9.01
C PRO A 195 -18.39 -15.72 -8.81
N GLU A 196 -17.98 -16.45 -9.84
CA GLU A 196 -16.67 -17.10 -9.85
C GLU A 196 -15.53 -16.08 -9.83
N PHE A 197 -14.44 -16.43 -9.18
CA PHE A 197 -13.19 -15.69 -9.20
C PHE A 197 -12.00 -16.66 -9.13
N GLU A 198 -10.86 -16.19 -9.60
CA GLU A 198 -9.56 -16.85 -9.43
C GLU A 198 -8.56 -15.77 -9.02
N LEU A 199 -8.02 -15.86 -7.80
CA LEU A 199 -7.16 -14.84 -7.21
C LEU A 199 -5.81 -15.42 -6.82
N LEU A 200 -4.78 -14.56 -6.76
CA LEU A 200 -3.45 -14.92 -6.29
C LEU A 200 -3.48 -15.13 -4.78
N ALA A 201 -2.91 -16.23 -4.30
CA ALA A 201 -2.74 -16.49 -2.88
C ALA A 201 -1.38 -15.94 -2.38
N ALA A 202 -1.37 -15.37 -1.18
CA ALA A 202 -0.16 -14.85 -0.54
C ALA A 202 0.93 -15.93 -0.32
N GLU A 203 0.52 -17.18 -0.19
CA GLU A 203 1.39 -18.35 -0.05
C GLU A 203 1.87 -18.92 -1.39
N GLY A 204 1.42 -18.34 -2.48
CA GLY A 204 1.71 -18.75 -3.85
C GLY A 204 0.57 -19.53 -4.51
N GLY A 205 0.57 -19.54 -5.84
CA GLY A 205 -0.49 -20.17 -6.62
C GLY A 205 -1.74 -19.30 -6.79
N ARG A 206 -2.79 -19.91 -7.31
CA ARG A 206 -4.10 -19.29 -7.50
C ARG A 206 -5.18 -20.12 -6.81
N ILE A 207 -6.15 -19.46 -6.24
CA ILE A 207 -7.28 -20.08 -5.57
C ILE A 207 -8.56 -19.53 -6.21
N ASP A 208 -9.45 -20.43 -6.57
CA ASP A 208 -10.77 -20.13 -7.13
C ASP A 208 -11.88 -20.42 -6.12
N LEU A 209 -13.08 -19.93 -6.40
CA LEU A 209 -14.23 -20.14 -5.55
C LEU A 209 -14.61 -21.63 -5.46
N VAL A 210 -14.46 -22.38 -6.56
CA VAL A 210 -14.85 -23.80 -6.63
C VAL A 210 -14.00 -24.63 -5.66
N SER A 211 -12.68 -24.39 -5.64
CA SER A 211 -11.76 -25.06 -4.71
C SER A 211 -12.04 -24.73 -3.25
N LEU A 212 -12.47 -23.50 -2.95
CA LEU A 212 -12.86 -23.09 -1.60
C LEU A 212 -14.17 -23.76 -1.14
N LEU A 213 -15.09 -24.05 -2.05
CA LEU A 213 -16.36 -24.73 -1.78
C LEU A 213 -16.25 -26.25 -1.83
N ALA A 214 -15.20 -26.81 -2.44
CA ALA A 214 -15.00 -28.27 -2.59
C ALA A 214 -15.12 -29.06 -1.27
N PRO A 215 -14.67 -28.53 -0.09
CA PRO A 215 -14.90 -29.21 1.19
C PRO A 215 -16.37 -29.29 1.65
N GLY A 216 -17.32 -28.73 0.91
CA GLY A 216 -18.75 -28.70 1.26
C GLY A 216 -19.08 -27.74 2.41
N LYS A 217 -18.21 -26.77 2.68
CA LYS A 217 -18.38 -25.74 3.72
C LYS A 217 -18.82 -24.42 3.10
N ALA A 218 -19.46 -23.59 3.91
CA ALA A 218 -19.69 -22.20 3.52
C ALA A 218 -18.34 -21.44 3.46
N VAL A 219 -18.28 -20.38 2.67
CA VAL A 219 -17.10 -19.52 2.53
C VAL A 219 -17.46 -18.10 2.92
N LEU A 220 -16.66 -17.48 3.80
CA LEU A 220 -16.76 -16.09 4.15
C LEU A 220 -15.60 -15.32 3.51
N LEU A 221 -15.91 -14.53 2.49
CA LEU A 221 -14.94 -13.60 1.90
C LEU A 221 -14.92 -12.32 2.72
N VAL A 222 -13.78 -12.01 3.33
CA VAL A 222 -13.58 -10.78 4.12
C VAL A 222 -12.65 -9.86 3.35
N PHE A 223 -13.19 -8.78 2.83
CA PHE A 223 -12.45 -7.76 2.08
C PHE A 223 -11.71 -6.84 3.03
N VAL A 224 -10.41 -6.74 2.86
CA VAL A 224 -9.49 -6.00 3.75
C VAL A 224 -8.50 -5.14 2.96
N HIS A 225 -7.93 -4.15 3.65
CA HIS A 225 -6.86 -3.31 3.09
C HIS A 225 -5.76 -3.10 4.14
N PRO A 226 -4.47 -3.21 3.79
CA PRO A 226 -3.35 -3.06 4.73
C PRO A 226 -3.33 -1.73 5.48
N GLY A 227 -3.70 -0.63 4.82
CA GLY A 227 -3.78 0.71 5.42
C GLY A 227 -5.04 0.98 6.26
N CYS A 228 -5.86 -0.04 6.53
CA CYS A 228 -7.11 0.11 7.29
C CYS A 228 -6.94 -0.44 8.71
N GLU A 229 -6.92 0.42 9.73
CA GLU A 229 -6.75 0.01 11.13
C GLU A 229 -7.85 -0.94 11.61
N MET A 230 -9.11 -0.72 11.21
CA MET A 230 -10.22 -1.63 11.53
C MET A 230 -10.03 -3.00 10.90
N CYS A 231 -9.44 -3.07 9.70
CA CYS A 231 -9.11 -4.33 9.05
C CYS A 231 -8.02 -5.08 9.82
N ALA A 232 -6.99 -4.39 10.28
CA ALA A 232 -5.93 -4.96 11.10
C ALA A 232 -6.46 -5.49 12.44
N ALA A 233 -7.33 -4.72 13.11
CA ALA A 233 -7.95 -5.16 14.36
C ALA A 233 -8.83 -6.40 14.15
N LEU A 234 -9.65 -6.42 13.09
CA LEU A 234 -10.48 -7.57 12.73
C LEU A 234 -9.62 -8.80 12.39
N ALA A 235 -8.59 -8.63 11.57
CA ALA A 235 -7.72 -9.73 11.10
C ALA A 235 -7.10 -10.52 12.25
N ARG A 236 -6.63 -9.83 13.30
CA ARG A 236 -6.07 -10.47 14.51
C ARG A 236 -7.08 -11.32 15.29
N GLU A 237 -8.37 -11.08 15.14
CA GLU A 237 -9.42 -11.87 15.79
C GLU A 237 -9.85 -13.08 14.97
N LEU A 238 -9.72 -13.01 13.63
CA LEU A 238 -10.24 -14.04 12.73
C LEU A 238 -9.70 -15.45 12.97
N PRO A 239 -8.42 -15.67 13.36
CA PRO A 239 -7.94 -17.02 13.65
C PRO A 239 -8.70 -17.71 14.78
N ARG A 240 -9.09 -16.96 15.82
CA ARG A 240 -9.91 -17.47 16.93
C ARG A 240 -11.33 -17.81 16.47
N TRP A 241 -11.88 -17.04 15.56
CA TRP A 241 -13.18 -17.32 14.97
C TRP A 241 -13.11 -18.52 14.03
N GLN A 242 -12.10 -18.58 13.13
CA GLN A 242 -11.89 -19.70 12.23
C GLN A 242 -11.78 -21.03 13.00
N ALA A 243 -11.03 -21.07 14.09
CA ALA A 243 -10.91 -22.27 14.92
C ALA A 243 -12.26 -22.77 15.47
N ARG A 244 -13.20 -21.84 15.75
CA ARG A 244 -14.53 -22.17 16.29
C ARG A 244 -15.53 -22.62 15.23
N VAL A 245 -15.31 -22.30 13.96
CA VAL A 245 -16.25 -22.54 12.85
C VAL A 245 -15.65 -23.42 11.75
N ARG A 246 -14.43 -23.93 11.92
CA ARG A 246 -13.63 -24.63 10.91
C ARG A 246 -14.33 -25.83 10.25
N GLU A 247 -15.31 -26.41 10.91
CA GLU A 247 -16.06 -27.55 10.37
C GLU A 247 -17.15 -27.13 9.38
N SER A 248 -17.66 -25.90 9.50
CA SER A 248 -18.81 -25.42 8.74
C SER A 248 -18.51 -24.22 7.85
N LEU A 249 -17.44 -23.46 8.14
CA LEU A 249 -17.12 -22.21 7.48
C LEU A 249 -15.63 -22.08 7.24
N THR A 250 -15.25 -21.69 6.03
CA THR A 250 -13.89 -21.26 5.66
C THR A 250 -13.87 -19.75 5.57
N ILE A 251 -13.03 -19.10 6.37
CA ILE A 251 -12.80 -17.65 6.29
C ILE A 251 -11.63 -17.40 5.33
N VAL A 252 -11.79 -16.43 4.43
CA VAL A 252 -10.78 -16.05 3.43
C VAL A 252 -10.65 -14.53 3.43
N LEU A 253 -9.43 -14.03 3.51
CA LEU A 253 -9.15 -12.61 3.38
C LEU A 253 -8.93 -12.26 1.91
N VAL A 254 -9.55 -11.19 1.45
CA VAL A 254 -9.42 -10.70 0.07
C VAL A 254 -8.91 -9.26 0.11
N GLY A 255 -7.68 -9.06 -0.37
CA GLY A 255 -7.04 -7.77 -0.50
C GLY A 255 -7.03 -7.27 -1.95
N ASN A 256 -6.65 -6.01 -2.17
CA ASN A 256 -6.47 -5.44 -3.50
C ASN A 256 -5.12 -4.74 -3.62
N GLY A 257 -4.35 -5.05 -4.66
CA GLY A 257 -3.09 -4.39 -4.98
C GLY A 257 -1.87 -5.30 -4.96
N ASP A 258 -0.83 -4.95 -4.22
CA ASP A 258 0.45 -5.66 -4.23
C ASP A 258 0.42 -6.94 -3.39
N LEU A 259 0.84 -8.07 -3.99
CA LEU A 259 0.85 -9.37 -3.33
C LEU A 259 1.85 -9.41 -2.15
N ALA A 260 3.03 -8.81 -2.32
CA ALA A 260 4.06 -8.81 -1.27
C ALA A 260 3.63 -7.97 -0.07
N GLU A 261 2.94 -6.84 -0.30
CA GLU A 261 2.37 -6.01 0.75
C GLU A 261 1.34 -6.77 1.58
N HIS A 262 0.41 -7.48 0.93
CA HIS A 262 -0.63 -8.26 1.63
C HIS A 262 -0.05 -9.49 2.34
N THR A 263 0.98 -10.13 1.76
CA THR A 263 1.70 -11.22 2.41
C THR A 263 2.39 -10.74 3.71
N ALA A 264 3.09 -9.62 3.65
CA ALA A 264 3.74 -9.02 4.80
C ALA A 264 2.71 -8.58 5.86
N TRP A 265 1.60 -7.98 5.41
CA TRP A 265 0.51 -7.57 6.30
C TRP A 265 -0.16 -8.76 6.98
N GLY A 266 -0.46 -9.83 6.26
CA GLY A 266 -1.06 -11.04 6.82
C GLY A 266 -0.19 -11.67 7.92
N ARG A 267 1.13 -11.72 7.70
CA ARG A 267 2.10 -12.16 8.72
C ARG A 267 2.13 -11.23 9.93
N ALA A 268 2.13 -9.92 9.71
CA ALA A 268 2.13 -8.92 10.78
C ALA A 268 0.84 -8.93 11.63
N GLN A 269 -0.29 -9.35 11.05
CA GLN A 269 -1.56 -9.51 11.77
C GLN A 269 -1.75 -10.93 12.33
N GLU A 270 -0.78 -11.83 12.16
CA GLU A 270 -0.82 -13.21 12.68
C GLU A 270 -2.08 -13.97 12.27
N VAL A 271 -2.49 -13.84 10.99
CA VAL A 271 -3.75 -14.44 10.49
C VAL A 271 -3.72 -15.97 10.43
N GLY A 272 -2.58 -16.61 10.71
CA GLY A 272 -2.42 -18.06 10.75
C GLY A 272 -2.70 -18.73 9.41
N ASP A 273 -3.47 -19.82 9.42
CA ASP A 273 -3.81 -20.62 8.23
C ASP A 273 -4.96 -20.01 7.39
N ILE A 274 -5.40 -18.78 7.68
CA ILE A 274 -6.45 -18.13 6.88
C ILE A 274 -5.87 -17.70 5.54
N PRO A 275 -6.40 -18.18 4.40
CA PRO A 275 -5.91 -17.78 3.09
C PRO A 275 -6.03 -16.26 2.87
N VAL A 276 -4.97 -15.64 2.42
CA VAL A 276 -4.95 -14.24 1.99
C VAL A 276 -4.88 -14.22 0.48
N LEU A 277 -5.96 -13.83 -0.16
CA LEU A 277 -6.07 -13.70 -1.62
C LEU A 277 -5.94 -12.25 -2.04
N VAL A 278 -5.31 -12.00 -3.18
CA VAL A 278 -5.07 -10.65 -3.67
C VAL A 278 -5.62 -10.49 -5.07
N GLN A 279 -6.50 -9.50 -5.21
CA GLN A 279 -7.06 -9.07 -6.50
C GLN A 279 -6.24 -7.90 -7.07
N GLN A 280 -6.17 -7.78 -8.40
CA GLN A 280 -5.32 -6.80 -9.08
C GLN A 280 -6.09 -5.56 -9.59
N GLY A 281 -7.39 -5.54 -9.54
CA GLY A 281 -8.24 -4.46 -10.04
C GLY A 281 -9.65 -4.50 -9.45
N ASN A 282 -9.76 -4.88 -8.18
CA ASN A 282 -11.05 -5.03 -7.48
C ASN A 282 -12.03 -6.03 -8.15
N GLU A 283 -11.53 -6.99 -8.94
CA GLU A 283 -12.38 -7.88 -9.74
C GLU A 283 -13.39 -8.67 -8.90
N ALA A 284 -13.01 -9.17 -7.73
CA ALA A 284 -13.92 -9.83 -6.82
C ALA A 284 -14.84 -8.80 -6.14
N ALA A 285 -14.31 -7.68 -5.64
CA ALA A 285 -15.10 -6.63 -5.00
C ALA A 285 -16.19 -6.09 -5.95
N LEU A 286 -15.88 -5.88 -7.22
CA LEU A 286 -16.82 -5.42 -8.24
C LEU A 286 -17.93 -6.46 -8.50
N ARG A 287 -17.56 -7.75 -8.67
CA ARG A 287 -18.51 -8.84 -8.92
C ARG A 287 -19.46 -9.05 -7.75
N TYR A 288 -18.96 -8.96 -6.50
CA TYR A 288 -19.76 -9.07 -5.28
C TYR A 288 -20.39 -7.75 -4.84
N ARG A 289 -20.17 -6.64 -5.57
CA ARG A 289 -20.65 -5.28 -5.27
C ARG A 289 -20.25 -4.79 -3.87
N VAL A 290 -19.03 -5.10 -3.45
CA VAL A 290 -18.47 -4.65 -2.17
C VAL A 290 -17.78 -3.31 -2.35
N ARG A 291 -18.09 -2.30 -1.53
CA ARG A 291 -17.64 -0.91 -1.71
C ARG A 291 -16.59 -0.43 -0.73
N GLY A 292 -16.31 -1.18 0.31
CA GLY A 292 -15.38 -0.70 1.34
C GLY A 292 -14.78 -1.82 2.18
N THR A 293 -13.83 -1.48 3.02
CA THR A 293 -13.12 -2.41 3.91
C THR A 293 -13.18 -1.91 5.37
N PRO A 294 -13.33 -2.81 6.35
CA PRO A 294 -13.63 -4.22 6.19
C PRO A 294 -15.09 -4.47 5.78
N SER A 295 -15.30 -5.41 4.88
CA SER A 295 -16.64 -5.90 4.52
C SER A 295 -16.58 -7.42 4.32
N ALA A 296 -17.71 -8.11 4.44
CA ALA A 296 -17.75 -9.55 4.22
C ALA A 296 -18.97 -10.00 3.44
N VAL A 297 -18.78 -11.08 2.66
CA VAL A 297 -19.84 -11.77 1.91
C VAL A 297 -19.82 -13.23 2.35
N LEU A 298 -20.98 -13.74 2.75
CA LEU A 298 -21.14 -15.14 3.08
C LEU A 298 -21.70 -15.91 1.86
N ILE A 299 -21.00 -16.96 1.47
CA ILE A 299 -21.37 -17.86 0.39
C ILE A 299 -21.71 -19.22 1.02
N GLY A 300 -22.90 -19.74 0.75
CA GLY A 300 -23.31 -21.06 1.22
C GLY A 300 -22.52 -22.17 0.51
N ALA A 301 -22.52 -23.36 1.09
CA ALA A 301 -21.93 -24.54 0.48
C ALA A 301 -22.57 -24.92 -0.87
N ASP A 302 -23.76 -24.37 -1.18
CA ASP A 302 -24.47 -24.48 -2.43
C ASP A 302 -23.98 -23.49 -3.51
N GLY A 303 -22.96 -22.70 -3.22
CA GLY A 303 -22.41 -21.68 -4.13
C GLY A 303 -23.31 -20.46 -4.30
N ARG A 304 -24.22 -20.21 -3.36
CA ARG A 304 -25.11 -19.02 -3.39
C ARG A 304 -24.80 -18.05 -2.27
N VAL A 305 -25.05 -16.78 -2.50
CA VAL A 305 -24.94 -15.74 -1.48
C VAL A 305 -25.92 -16.04 -0.35
N ALA A 306 -25.42 -16.27 0.85
CA ALA A 306 -26.21 -16.74 2.00
C ALA A 306 -26.64 -15.60 2.94
N GLY A 307 -26.16 -14.39 2.74
CA GLY A 307 -26.53 -13.23 3.57
C GLY A 307 -26.25 -11.90 2.88
N ALA A 308 -26.81 -10.82 3.40
CA ALA A 308 -26.46 -9.48 2.95
C ALA A 308 -24.98 -9.17 3.24
N VAL A 309 -24.38 -8.28 2.46
CA VAL A 309 -23.02 -7.79 2.71
C VAL A 309 -22.92 -7.20 4.11
N ALA A 310 -22.00 -7.71 4.90
CA ALA A 310 -21.67 -7.15 6.21
C ALA A 310 -20.61 -6.06 6.04
N ARG A 311 -20.89 -4.83 6.49
CA ARG A 311 -19.97 -3.70 6.40
C ARG A 311 -19.48 -3.27 7.79
N GLY A 312 -18.17 -3.16 7.92
CA GLY A 312 -17.52 -2.86 9.19
C GLY A 312 -17.30 -4.09 10.07
N ALA A 313 -16.35 -3.98 11.01
CA ALA A 313 -15.92 -5.10 11.83
C ALA A 313 -17.05 -5.72 12.69
N ILE A 314 -17.98 -4.89 13.17
CA ILE A 314 -19.12 -5.36 13.99
C ILE A 314 -20.04 -6.27 13.16
N ALA A 315 -20.47 -5.80 11.99
CA ALA A 315 -21.37 -6.56 11.11
C ALA A 315 -20.71 -7.86 10.62
N VAL A 316 -19.38 -7.85 10.37
CA VAL A 316 -18.63 -9.08 10.00
C VAL A 316 -18.67 -10.10 11.13
N ARG A 317 -18.48 -9.68 12.40
CA ARG A 317 -18.58 -10.58 13.57
C ARG A 317 -20.00 -11.16 13.73
N GLU A 318 -21.01 -10.34 13.54
CA GLU A 318 -22.41 -10.78 13.57
C GLU A 318 -22.69 -11.81 12.48
N LEU A 319 -22.19 -11.58 11.25
CA LEU A 319 -22.34 -12.52 10.13
C LEU A 319 -21.70 -13.89 10.42
N ILE A 320 -20.49 -13.92 11.03
CA ILE A 320 -19.84 -15.16 11.45
C ILE A 320 -20.69 -15.89 12.50
N THR A 321 -21.27 -15.16 13.46
CA THR A 321 -22.08 -15.75 14.53
C THR A 321 -23.38 -16.32 13.97
N THR A 322 -24.01 -15.64 13.03
CA THR A 322 -25.22 -16.10 12.34
C THR A 322 -24.93 -17.37 11.51
N ALA A 323 -23.84 -17.36 10.72
CA ALA A 323 -23.43 -18.51 9.93
C ALA A 323 -23.20 -19.76 10.81
N LYS A 324 -22.59 -19.60 11.99
CA LYS A 324 -22.40 -20.67 12.96
C LYS A 324 -23.72 -21.25 13.46
N THR A 325 -24.69 -20.37 13.76
CA THR A 325 -26.01 -20.79 14.28
C THR A 325 -26.80 -21.55 13.23
N GLU A 326 -26.77 -21.10 11.98
CA GLU A 326 -27.43 -21.77 10.86
C GLU A 326 -26.81 -23.12 10.55
N ALA A 327 -25.48 -23.23 10.59
CA ALA A 327 -24.80 -24.50 10.40
C ALA A 327 -25.22 -25.53 11.47
N ARG A 328 -25.33 -25.11 12.73
CA ARG A 328 -25.80 -26.00 13.83
C ARG A 328 -27.25 -26.44 13.63
N ARG A 329 -28.15 -25.56 13.19
CA ARG A 329 -29.55 -25.92 12.90
C ARG A 329 -29.65 -26.94 11.78
N ARG A 330 -28.83 -26.79 10.71
CA ARG A 330 -28.81 -27.72 9.58
C ARG A 330 -28.29 -29.12 10.00
N SER A 331 -27.29 -29.21 10.88
CA SER A 331 -26.78 -30.50 11.39
C SER A 331 -27.84 -31.19 12.26
N SER A 332 -28.49 -30.47 13.20
CA SER A 332 -29.55 -31.04 14.06
C SER A 332 -30.75 -31.55 13.27
N GLY A 333 -31.19 -30.79 12.24
CA GLY A 333 -32.32 -31.23 11.39
C GLY A 333 -31.98 -32.44 10.51
N ARG A 334 -30.71 -32.61 10.12
CA ARG A 334 -30.27 -33.79 9.36
C ARG A 334 -30.23 -35.04 10.23
N ASP A 335 -29.84 -34.93 11.49
CA ASP A 335 -29.81 -36.02 12.46
C ASP A 335 -31.22 -36.49 12.85
N GLU A 336 -32.19 -35.55 12.97
CA GLU A 336 -33.61 -35.88 13.19
C GLU A 336 -34.22 -36.65 12.00
N LEU A 337 -33.95 -36.23 10.76
CA LEU A 337 -34.41 -36.91 9.55
C LEU A 337 -33.78 -38.31 9.43
N ALA A 338 -32.51 -38.48 9.74
CA ALA A 338 -31.81 -39.74 9.71
C ALA A 338 -32.30 -40.73 10.80
N SER A 339 -32.74 -40.21 11.94
CA SER A 339 -33.31 -41.01 13.03
C SER A 339 -34.77 -41.41 12.79
N GLY A 340 -35.55 -40.55 12.07
CA GLY A 340 -36.95 -40.82 11.72
C GLY A 340 -37.15 -41.88 10.65
N THR A 341 -36.16 -42.17 9.82
CA THR A 341 -36.21 -43.18 8.72
C THR A 341 -35.90 -44.64 9.20
N ARG A 342 -35.59 -44.83 10.49
CA ARG A 342 -35.29 -46.13 11.09
C ARG A 342 -36.42 -46.69 11.96
N ARG A 343 -37.64 -46.21 11.82
CA ARG A 343 -38.82 -46.79 12.48
C ARG A 343 -39.77 -47.44 11.48
#